data_583071e98902bbb5685bbd5c1228474b
#
_entry.id   583071e98902bbb5685bbd5c1228474b
#
_cell.length_a   1.000
_cell.length_b   1.000
_cell.length_c   1.000
_cell.angle_alpha   90.00
_cell.angle_beta   90.00
_cell.angle_gamma   90.00
#
_symmetry.space_group_name_H-M   'P 1'
#
loop_
_entity.id
_entity.type
_entity.pdbx_description
1 polymer ?
#
loop_
_entity_poly.entity_id
_entity_poly.type
_entity_poly.pdbx_seq_one_letter_code
_entity_poly.pdbx_strand_id
1 'polypeptide(L)'
;SNGLILVTGPTGSGKSTTLASLIDRLNEKESGHIITLEDPIEFVHSHKKCFITQREIGSDSISFSRSLKALLRQDPDIVLVGELRDAETIEAALTIAETGHLVFGTLHTNSCVQTVNRIINAFPSDRHDQVRTLLSFVLQGIVAQQLIPKTFESGRVLGMEILLPTTAIRNLI
;
A
#
# COMPACT_ATOMS: atom_id res chain seq x y z
N SER A 1 4.14 8.80 -11.71
CA SER A 1 2.73 8.66 -11.25
C SER A 1 2.71 8.77 -9.73
N ASN A 2 1.65 9.39 -9.19
CA ASN A 2 1.44 9.60 -7.76
C ASN A 2 0.07 9.03 -7.34
N GLY A 3 -0.16 8.90 -6.04
CA GLY A 3 -1.38 8.37 -5.46
C GLY A 3 -1.19 7.09 -4.65
N LEU A 4 -2.28 6.41 -4.31
CA LEU A 4 -2.31 5.25 -3.43
C LEU A 4 -2.65 3.97 -4.20
N ILE A 5 -1.81 2.96 -4.08
CA ILE A 5 -2.05 1.61 -4.58
C ILE A 5 -2.10 0.65 -3.39
N LEU A 6 -3.13 -0.17 -3.33
CA LEU A 6 -3.35 -1.12 -2.24
C LEU A 6 -3.24 -2.56 -2.72
N VAL A 7 -2.46 -3.36 -2.01
CA VAL A 7 -2.38 -4.81 -2.21
C VAL A 7 -2.98 -5.49 -0.99
N THR A 8 -4.08 -6.21 -1.17
CA THR A 8 -4.85 -6.77 -0.05
C THR A 8 -5.04 -8.27 -0.18
N GLY A 9 -5.46 -8.90 0.89
CA GLY A 9 -5.70 -10.34 0.96
C GLY A 9 -5.32 -10.92 2.32
N PRO A 10 -5.69 -12.16 2.60
CA PRO A 10 -5.39 -12.82 3.87
C PRO A 10 -3.88 -13.01 4.06
N THR A 11 -3.47 -13.33 5.28
CA THR A 11 -2.08 -13.72 5.56
C THR A 11 -1.68 -14.90 4.68
N GLY A 12 -0.48 -14.86 4.12
CA GLY A 12 0.03 -15.89 3.22
C GLY A 12 -0.55 -15.85 1.80
N SER A 13 -1.26 -14.78 1.39
CA SER A 13 -1.75 -14.60 0.02
C SER A 13 -0.70 -14.09 -0.97
N GLY A 14 0.53 -13.82 -0.51
CA GLY A 14 1.63 -13.36 -1.37
C GLY A 14 1.72 -11.83 -1.55
N LYS A 15 1.09 -11.03 -0.66
CA LYS A 15 1.15 -9.56 -0.74
C LYS A 15 2.58 -9.02 -0.77
N SER A 16 3.42 -9.49 0.18
CA SER A 16 4.82 -9.06 0.29
C SER A 16 5.62 -9.41 -0.98
N THR A 17 5.40 -10.59 -1.55
CA THR A 17 6.03 -11.02 -2.81
C THR A 17 5.62 -10.12 -3.99
N THR A 18 4.33 -9.78 -4.08
CA THR A 18 3.81 -8.88 -5.12
C THR A 18 4.41 -7.48 -4.97
N LEU A 19 4.42 -6.94 -3.75
CA LEU A 19 4.99 -5.62 -3.47
C LEU A 19 6.50 -5.59 -3.73
N ALA A 20 7.24 -6.62 -3.30
CA ALA A 20 8.67 -6.71 -3.58
C ALA A 20 8.96 -6.70 -5.08
N SER A 21 8.17 -7.43 -5.88
CA SER A 21 8.29 -7.44 -7.34
C SER A 21 7.97 -6.08 -7.97
N LEU A 22 6.96 -5.36 -7.44
CA LEU A 22 6.61 -4.01 -7.91
C LEU A 22 7.71 -3.00 -7.57
N ILE A 23 8.23 -3.03 -6.35
CA ILE A 23 9.35 -2.19 -5.90
C ILE A 23 10.59 -2.45 -6.74
N ASP A 24 10.94 -3.71 -6.97
CA ASP A 24 12.10 -4.07 -7.78
C ASP A 24 11.97 -3.57 -9.23
N ARG A 25 10.79 -3.72 -9.83
CA ARG A 25 10.51 -3.21 -11.17
C ARG A 25 10.59 -1.68 -11.26
N LEU A 26 10.12 -0.96 -10.24
CA LEU A 26 10.24 0.50 -10.18
C LEU A 26 11.71 0.91 -10.02
N ASN A 27 12.44 0.25 -9.15
CA ASN A 27 13.88 0.44 -8.94
C ASN A 27 14.73 0.21 -10.20
N GLU A 28 14.27 -0.64 -11.14
CA GLU A 28 14.93 -0.83 -12.43
C GLU A 28 14.60 0.27 -13.46
N LYS A 29 13.41 0.84 -13.39
CA LYS A 29 12.88 1.73 -14.43
C LYS A 29 13.01 3.21 -14.08
N GLU A 30 12.71 3.56 -12.84
CA GLU A 30 12.64 4.94 -12.37
C GLU A 30 13.93 5.33 -11.65
N SER A 31 14.19 6.63 -11.59
CA SER A 31 15.25 7.21 -10.75
C SER A 31 14.59 8.01 -9.64
N GLY A 32 15.00 7.80 -8.39
CA GLY A 32 14.41 8.49 -7.24
C GLY A 32 14.71 7.80 -5.92
N HIS A 33 13.96 8.16 -4.90
CA HIS A 33 14.10 7.63 -3.56
C HIS A 33 12.89 6.79 -3.16
N ILE A 34 13.11 5.51 -2.89
CA ILE A 34 12.10 4.58 -2.39
C ILE A 34 12.34 4.37 -0.90
N ILE A 35 11.31 4.60 -0.08
CA ILE A 35 11.37 4.30 1.35
C ILE A 35 10.33 3.23 1.69
N THR A 36 10.75 2.17 2.36
CA THR A 36 9.84 1.15 2.88
C THR A 36 9.78 1.17 4.41
N LEU A 37 8.59 0.98 4.94
CA LEU A 37 8.31 0.78 6.37
C LEU A 37 7.64 -0.57 6.51
N GLU A 38 8.28 -1.53 7.16
CA GLU A 38 7.86 -2.93 7.20
C GLU A 38 7.89 -3.48 8.64
N ASP A 39 7.13 -4.54 8.88
CA ASP A 39 7.06 -5.22 10.18
C ASP A 39 6.82 -6.73 10.00
N PRO A 40 7.89 -7.55 9.85
CA PRO A 40 9.30 -7.20 9.60
C PRO A 40 9.62 -6.98 8.10
N ILE A 41 10.88 -6.67 7.76
CA ILE A 41 11.39 -6.67 6.38
C ILE A 41 11.49 -8.12 5.90
N GLU A 42 10.67 -8.49 4.90
CA GLU A 42 10.69 -9.85 4.31
C GLU A 42 11.65 -9.97 3.11
N PHE A 43 11.84 -8.90 2.35
CA PHE A 43 12.69 -8.87 1.16
C PHE A 43 13.66 -7.69 1.22
N VAL A 44 14.95 -7.95 1.07
CA VAL A 44 15.97 -6.91 1.01
C VAL A 44 16.20 -6.50 -0.45
N HIS A 45 16.11 -5.20 -0.72
CA HIS A 45 16.31 -4.62 -2.04
C HIS A 45 17.70 -3.99 -2.18
N SER A 46 18.39 -4.31 -3.26
CA SER A 46 19.62 -3.61 -3.64
C SER A 46 19.29 -2.31 -4.37
N HIS A 47 20.17 -1.30 -4.26
CA HIS A 47 20.06 -0.09 -5.06
C HIS A 47 20.30 -0.44 -6.55
N LYS A 48 19.42 0.08 -7.43
CA LYS A 48 19.60 0.02 -8.89
C LYS A 48 19.58 1.45 -9.43
N LYS A 49 18.46 1.90 -10.02
CA LYS A 49 18.28 3.29 -10.40
C LYS A 49 17.77 4.17 -9.28
N CYS A 50 17.02 3.56 -8.33
CA CYS A 50 16.57 4.25 -7.13
C CYS A 50 17.53 4.06 -5.97
N PHE A 51 17.60 5.08 -5.11
CA PHE A 51 18.11 4.90 -3.75
C PHE A 51 17.01 4.28 -2.89
N ILE A 52 17.27 3.16 -2.22
CA ILE A 52 16.27 2.46 -1.38
C ILE A 52 16.66 2.55 0.08
N THR A 53 15.73 3.01 0.91
CA THR A 53 15.84 3.03 2.36
C THR A 53 14.75 2.12 2.93
N GLN A 54 15.13 0.98 3.52
CA GLN A 54 14.20 0.07 4.20
C GLN A 54 14.31 0.26 5.71
N ARG A 55 13.16 0.33 6.38
CA ARG A 55 13.08 0.50 7.84
C ARG A 55 12.13 -0.52 8.44
N GLU A 56 12.57 -1.18 9.47
CA GLU A 56 11.77 -2.12 10.24
C GLU A 56 11.16 -1.44 11.47
N ILE A 57 9.87 -1.67 11.68
CA ILE A 57 9.17 -1.20 12.88
C ILE A 57 9.63 -2.04 14.08
N GLY A 58 9.89 -1.36 15.17
CA GLY A 58 10.40 -2.01 16.39
C GLY A 58 11.93 -1.97 16.53
N SER A 59 12.69 -2.00 15.40
CA SER A 59 14.14 -1.83 15.43
C SER A 59 14.59 -0.44 14.96
N ASP A 60 14.15 0.00 13.79
CA ASP A 60 14.57 1.27 13.19
C ASP A 60 13.57 2.40 13.46
N SER A 61 12.36 2.06 13.85
CA SER A 61 11.27 3.00 14.03
C SER A 61 10.27 2.53 15.09
N ILE A 62 9.69 3.48 15.84
CA ILE A 62 8.80 3.17 16.96
C ILE A 62 7.39 2.77 16.47
N SER A 63 6.90 3.39 15.38
CA SER A 63 5.57 3.10 14.81
C SER A 63 5.47 3.56 13.37
N PHE A 64 4.54 2.98 12.62
CA PHE A 64 4.24 3.38 11.24
C PHE A 64 3.86 4.86 11.13
N SER A 65 2.91 5.34 11.93
CA SER A 65 2.40 6.71 11.88
C SER A 65 3.49 7.75 12.14
N ARG A 66 4.33 7.52 13.15
CA ARG A 66 5.44 8.42 13.47
C ARG A 66 6.49 8.45 12.36
N SER A 67 6.79 7.29 11.78
CA SER A 67 7.73 7.17 10.69
C SER A 67 7.24 7.87 9.44
N LEU A 68 5.96 7.68 9.08
CA LEU A 68 5.34 8.32 7.93
C LEU A 68 5.36 9.85 8.03
N LYS A 69 5.07 10.42 9.21
CA LYS A 69 5.20 11.88 9.44
C LYS A 69 6.64 12.39 9.24
N ALA A 70 7.65 11.58 9.57
CA ALA A 70 9.05 11.95 9.38
C ALA A 70 9.53 11.77 7.93
N LEU A 71 8.89 10.89 7.15
CA LEU A 71 9.26 10.60 5.77
C LEU A 71 9.12 11.79 4.84
N LEU A 72 8.10 12.64 5.03
CA LEU A 72 7.88 13.84 4.21
C LEU A 72 9.07 14.81 4.22
N ARG A 73 9.97 14.70 5.21
CA ARG A 73 11.19 15.51 5.32
C ARG A 73 12.39 14.85 4.61
N GLN A 74 12.22 13.68 4.03
CA GLN A 74 13.29 12.90 3.40
C GLN A 74 13.16 12.84 1.89
N ASP A 75 12.20 13.60 1.34
CA ASP A 75 11.93 13.73 -0.11
C ASP A 75 11.84 12.37 -0.82
N PRO A 76 10.94 11.46 -0.37
CA PRO A 76 10.73 10.20 -1.04
C PRO A 76 9.90 10.40 -2.31
N ASP A 77 10.19 9.67 -3.38
CA ASP A 77 9.31 9.59 -4.56
C ASP A 77 8.27 8.48 -4.39
N ILE A 78 8.68 7.38 -3.74
CA ILE A 78 7.87 6.18 -3.55
C ILE A 78 7.95 5.74 -2.10
N VAL A 79 6.81 5.46 -1.50
CA VAL A 79 6.68 4.97 -0.12
C VAL A 79 5.94 3.65 -0.10
N LEU A 80 6.49 2.64 0.58
CA LEU A 80 5.80 1.40 0.89
C LEU A 80 5.50 1.35 2.38
N VAL A 81 4.21 1.14 2.72
CA VAL A 81 3.73 0.94 4.09
C VAL A 81 3.30 -0.51 4.23
N GLY A 82 4.05 -1.28 5.01
CA GLY A 82 3.84 -2.72 5.14
C GLY A 82 2.43 -3.09 5.53
N GLU A 83 1.78 -2.32 6.42
CA GLU A 83 0.37 -2.51 6.76
C GLU A 83 -0.33 -1.22 7.23
N LEU A 84 -1.56 -1.02 6.75
CA LEU A 84 -2.47 0.08 7.14
C LEU A 84 -3.47 -0.42 8.19
N ARG A 85 -3.06 -0.49 9.47
CA ARG A 85 -3.87 -1.09 10.55
C ARG A 85 -4.84 -0.12 11.20
N ASP A 86 -4.43 1.11 11.42
CA ASP A 86 -5.14 2.12 12.21
C ASP A 86 -5.37 3.41 11.44
N ALA A 87 -6.29 4.23 11.96
CA ALA A 87 -6.68 5.49 11.33
C ALA A 87 -5.51 6.45 11.13
N GLU A 88 -4.58 6.51 12.09
CA GLU A 88 -3.45 7.43 12.04
C GLU A 88 -2.47 7.05 10.92
N THR A 89 -2.18 5.77 10.76
CA THR A 89 -1.34 5.24 9.66
C THR A 89 -2.02 5.44 8.30
N ILE A 90 -3.33 5.17 8.21
CA ILE A 90 -4.11 5.38 6.98
C ILE A 90 -4.12 6.87 6.61
N GLU A 91 -4.39 7.77 7.56
CA GLU A 91 -4.40 9.22 7.32
C GLU A 91 -3.05 9.73 6.81
N ALA A 92 -1.97 9.28 7.43
CA ALA A 92 -0.63 9.64 7.00
C ALA A 92 -0.33 9.15 5.57
N ALA A 93 -0.71 7.91 5.23
CA ALA A 93 -0.55 7.37 3.87
C ALA A 93 -1.37 8.13 2.83
N LEU A 94 -2.63 8.49 3.14
CA LEU A 94 -3.49 9.31 2.29
C LEU A 94 -2.89 10.69 2.06
N THR A 95 -2.38 11.35 3.11
CA THR A 95 -1.75 12.66 3.03
C THR A 95 -0.49 12.63 2.16
N ILE A 96 0.36 11.61 2.31
CA ILE A 96 1.56 11.44 1.47
C ILE A 96 1.16 11.25 0.00
N ALA A 97 0.13 10.45 -0.27
CA ALA A 97 -0.38 10.24 -1.62
C ALA A 97 -0.96 11.53 -2.24
N GLU A 98 -1.66 12.36 -1.45
CA GLU A 98 -2.20 13.66 -1.86
C GLU A 98 -1.11 14.67 -2.19
N THR A 99 0.00 14.65 -1.46
CA THR A 99 1.13 15.57 -1.67
C THR A 99 2.04 15.19 -2.85
N GLY A 100 1.64 14.21 -3.67
CA GLY A 100 2.30 13.95 -4.95
C GLY A 100 3.20 12.71 -4.98
N HIS A 101 3.25 11.93 -3.90
CA HIS A 101 4.06 10.73 -3.81
C HIS A 101 3.30 9.48 -4.25
N LEU A 102 4.00 8.46 -4.71
CA LEU A 102 3.42 7.14 -4.95
C LEU A 102 3.50 6.30 -3.67
N VAL A 103 2.34 5.92 -3.15
CA VAL A 103 2.24 5.14 -1.91
C VAL A 103 1.71 3.75 -2.19
N PHE A 104 2.41 2.73 -1.71
CA PHE A 104 1.92 1.35 -1.64
C PHE A 104 1.54 1.03 -0.20
N GLY A 105 0.42 0.34 -0.01
CA GLY A 105 -0.01 -0.12 1.31
C GLY A 105 -0.65 -1.49 1.26
N THR A 106 -0.71 -2.18 2.41
CA THR A 106 -1.44 -3.44 2.52
C THR A 106 -2.56 -3.39 3.55
N LEU A 107 -3.59 -4.21 3.30
CA LEU A 107 -4.65 -4.55 4.24
C LEU A 107 -4.97 -6.04 4.17
N HIS A 108 -5.72 -6.55 5.17
CA HIS A 108 -6.15 -7.95 5.23
C HIS A 108 -7.60 -8.18 4.73
N THR A 109 -8.08 -7.35 3.83
CA THR A 109 -9.41 -7.47 3.21
C THR A 109 -9.38 -8.41 2.01
N ASN A 110 -10.50 -9.08 1.73
CA ASN A 110 -10.61 -10.11 0.71
C ASN A 110 -11.17 -9.62 -0.63
N SER A 111 -11.63 -8.37 -0.71
CA SER A 111 -12.14 -7.76 -1.95
C SER A 111 -11.85 -6.27 -2.01
N CYS A 112 -11.92 -5.69 -3.21
CA CYS A 112 -11.72 -4.27 -3.42
C CYS A 112 -12.77 -3.40 -2.67
N VAL A 113 -14.03 -3.82 -2.68
CA VAL A 113 -15.12 -3.14 -1.96
C VAL A 113 -14.89 -3.15 -0.46
N GLN A 114 -14.53 -4.31 0.11
CA GLN A 114 -14.20 -4.42 1.54
C GLN A 114 -13.01 -3.52 1.91
N THR A 115 -12.05 -3.36 1.01
CA THR A 115 -10.88 -2.50 1.23
C THR A 115 -11.27 -1.04 1.38
N VAL A 116 -12.12 -0.52 0.48
CA VAL A 116 -12.64 0.85 0.56
C VAL A 116 -13.39 1.06 1.88
N ASN A 117 -14.32 0.15 2.19
CA ASN A 117 -15.10 0.23 3.43
C ASN A 117 -14.21 0.14 4.68
N ARG A 118 -13.18 -0.72 4.67
CA ARG A 118 -12.24 -0.85 5.81
C ARG A 118 -11.47 0.43 6.07
N ILE A 119 -11.03 1.13 5.01
CA ILE A 119 -10.35 2.41 5.15
C ILE A 119 -11.29 3.46 5.75
N ILE A 120 -12.51 3.59 5.22
CA ILE A 120 -13.46 4.60 5.70
C ILE A 120 -13.86 4.33 7.15
N ASN A 121 -14.18 3.07 7.48
CA ASN A 121 -14.62 2.65 8.82
C ASN A 121 -13.49 2.65 9.87
N ALA A 122 -12.25 2.89 9.49
CA ALA A 122 -11.16 3.11 10.45
C ALA A 122 -11.28 4.47 11.16
N PHE A 123 -12.05 5.40 10.59
CA PHE A 123 -12.25 6.76 11.13
C PHE A 123 -13.59 6.89 11.84
N PRO A 124 -13.72 7.89 12.75
CA PRO A 124 -15.02 8.27 13.32
C PRO A 124 -16.01 8.69 12.23
N SER A 125 -17.31 8.49 12.48
CA SER A 125 -18.37 8.70 11.48
C SER A 125 -18.45 10.13 10.94
N ASP A 126 -18.12 11.12 11.73
CA ASP A 126 -18.08 12.55 11.36
C ASP A 126 -16.96 12.88 10.36
N ARG A 127 -15.99 11.97 10.19
CA ARG A 127 -14.89 12.11 9.24
C ARG A 127 -15.07 11.31 7.95
N HIS A 128 -16.09 10.45 7.85
CA HIS A 128 -16.25 9.52 6.73
C HIS A 128 -16.29 10.24 5.37
N ASP A 129 -17.04 11.34 5.25
CA ASP A 129 -17.16 12.06 3.97
C ASP A 129 -15.84 12.71 3.54
N GLN A 130 -15.06 13.22 4.50
CA GLN A 130 -13.72 13.74 4.22
C GLN A 130 -12.79 12.64 3.72
N VAL A 131 -12.81 11.49 4.38
CA VAL A 131 -11.96 10.34 4.02
C VAL A 131 -12.37 9.76 2.65
N ARG A 132 -13.67 9.65 2.36
CA ARG A 132 -14.19 9.24 1.04
C ARG A 132 -13.69 10.17 -0.06
N THR A 133 -13.83 11.46 0.15
CA THR A 133 -13.39 12.49 -0.81
C THR A 133 -11.90 12.34 -1.09
N LEU A 134 -11.07 12.30 -0.05
CA LEU A 134 -9.63 12.18 -0.20
C LEU A 134 -9.24 10.86 -0.88
N LEU A 135 -9.82 9.72 -0.44
CA LEU A 135 -9.57 8.41 -1.05
C LEU A 135 -9.95 8.40 -2.53
N SER A 136 -11.09 9.01 -2.91
CA SER A 136 -11.53 9.08 -4.30
C SER A 136 -10.52 9.81 -5.21
N PHE A 137 -9.82 10.81 -4.68
CA PHE A 137 -8.80 11.55 -5.42
C PHE A 137 -7.48 10.78 -5.54
N VAL A 138 -7.01 10.19 -4.43
CA VAL A 138 -5.65 9.62 -4.39
C VAL A 138 -5.59 8.16 -4.84
N LEU A 139 -6.69 7.41 -4.78
CA LEU A 139 -6.69 5.98 -5.12
C LEU A 139 -6.32 5.76 -6.59
N GLN A 140 -5.31 4.95 -6.86
CA GLN A 140 -4.88 4.55 -8.22
C GLN A 140 -5.18 3.09 -8.53
N GLY A 141 -5.30 2.24 -7.51
CA GLY A 141 -5.67 0.85 -7.71
C GLY A 141 -5.77 0.07 -6.41
N ILE A 142 -6.56 -1.00 -6.48
CA ILE A 142 -6.60 -2.04 -5.43
C ILE A 142 -6.41 -3.38 -6.12
N VAL A 143 -5.52 -4.20 -5.57
CA VAL A 143 -5.31 -5.59 -5.97
C VAL A 143 -5.63 -6.46 -4.76
N ALA A 144 -6.79 -7.09 -4.76
CA ALA A 144 -7.15 -8.08 -3.74
C ALA A 144 -6.77 -9.47 -4.23
N GLN A 145 -5.90 -10.16 -3.49
CA GLN A 145 -5.28 -11.40 -3.95
C GLN A 145 -5.47 -12.56 -2.98
N GLN A 146 -5.60 -13.75 -3.55
CA GLN A 146 -5.73 -15.01 -2.84
C GLN A 146 -4.94 -16.11 -3.55
N LEU A 147 -4.26 -16.96 -2.78
CA LEU A 147 -3.62 -18.17 -3.30
C LEU A 147 -4.60 -19.35 -3.22
N ILE A 148 -4.95 -19.87 -4.39
CA ILE A 148 -5.93 -20.96 -4.55
C ILE A 148 -5.15 -22.27 -4.78
N PRO A 149 -5.43 -23.34 -4.01
CA PRO A 149 -4.79 -24.65 -4.25
C PRO A 149 -5.10 -25.16 -5.66
N LYS A 150 -4.12 -25.76 -6.32
CA LYS A 150 -4.33 -26.49 -7.58
C LYS A 150 -5.09 -27.80 -7.32
N THR A 151 -5.97 -28.16 -8.23
CA THR A 151 -6.81 -29.37 -8.08
C THR A 151 -6.07 -30.67 -8.32
N PHE A 152 -5.15 -30.70 -9.29
CA PHE A 152 -4.51 -31.93 -9.78
C PHE A 152 -2.99 -31.97 -9.58
N GLU A 153 -2.39 -30.91 -9.05
CA GLU A 153 -0.96 -30.77 -8.84
C GLU A 153 -0.66 -30.15 -7.48
N SER A 154 0.53 -30.41 -6.93
CA SER A 154 1.00 -29.66 -5.76
C SER A 154 1.20 -28.17 -6.10
N GLY A 155 0.89 -27.27 -5.16
CA GLY A 155 1.09 -25.84 -5.32
C GLY A 155 -0.20 -25.03 -5.35
N ARG A 156 -0.07 -23.73 -5.56
CA ARG A 156 -1.16 -22.74 -5.55
C ARG A 156 -1.05 -21.85 -6.77
N VAL A 157 -2.18 -21.28 -7.20
CA VAL A 157 -2.26 -20.25 -8.22
C VAL A 157 -2.76 -18.95 -7.59
N LEU A 158 -2.30 -17.84 -8.11
CA LEU A 158 -2.73 -16.53 -7.66
C LEU A 158 -4.03 -16.15 -8.36
N GLY A 159 -5.11 -15.98 -7.56
CA GLY A 159 -6.34 -15.31 -7.97
C GLY A 159 -6.31 -13.85 -7.54
N MET A 160 -6.76 -12.95 -8.41
CA MET A 160 -6.78 -11.51 -8.13
C MET A 160 -8.10 -10.88 -8.56
N GLU A 161 -8.62 -9.98 -7.70
CA GLU A 161 -9.59 -8.96 -8.07
C GLU A 161 -8.84 -7.64 -8.20
N ILE A 162 -9.00 -6.95 -9.32
CA ILE A 162 -8.29 -5.69 -9.59
C ILE A 162 -9.31 -4.58 -9.82
N LEU A 163 -9.20 -3.50 -9.06
CA LEU A 163 -9.97 -2.28 -9.23
C LEU A 163 -9.03 -1.17 -9.68
N LEU A 164 -9.32 -0.62 -10.86
CA LEU A 164 -8.70 0.61 -11.37
C LEU A 164 -9.77 1.71 -11.34
N PRO A 165 -9.62 2.75 -10.52
CA PRO A 165 -10.65 3.77 -10.34
C PRO A 165 -10.85 4.60 -11.61
N THR A 166 -11.95 4.36 -12.30
CA THR A 166 -12.48 5.27 -13.34
C THR A 166 -13.18 6.45 -12.67
N THR A 167 -13.51 7.50 -13.44
CA THR A 167 -14.31 8.63 -12.94
C THR A 167 -15.61 8.18 -12.28
N ALA A 168 -16.28 7.17 -12.87
CA ALA A 168 -17.51 6.60 -12.30
C ALA A 168 -17.26 5.95 -10.93
N ILE A 169 -16.19 5.16 -10.80
CA ILE A 169 -15.83 4.50 -9.54
C ILE A 169 -15.44 5.55 -8.48
N ARG A 170 -14.69 6.59 -8.86
CA ARG A 170 -14.34 7.66 -7.94
C ARG A 170 -15.56 8.39 -7.37
N ASN A 171 -16.62 8.56 -8.18
CA ASN A 171 -17.88 9.15 -7.76
C ASN A 171 -18.73 8.23 -6.87
N LEU A 172 -18.45 6.93 -6.84
CA LEU A 172 -19.13 5.94 -5.99
C LEU A 172 -18.44 5.72 -4.64
N ILE A 173 -17.18 6.13 -4.49
CA ILE A 173 -16.43 6.09 -3.23
C ILE A 173 -16.92 7.20 -2.30
#